data_e8e4d60ea60e79c7951685aaaaa79341
#
_entry.id   e8e4d60ea60e79c7951685aaaaa79341
#
_cell.length_a   1.000
_cell.length_b   1.000
_cell.length_c   1.000
_cell.angle_alpha   90.00
_cell.angle_beta   90.00
_cell.angle_gamma   90.00
#
_symmetry.space_group_name_H-M   'P 1'
#
loop_
_entity.id
_entity.type
_entity.pdbx_description
1 polymer ?
#
loop_
_entity_poly.entity_id
_entity_poly.type
_entity_poly.pdbx_seq_one_letter_code
_entity_poly.pdbx_strand_id
1 'polypeptide(L)'
;MVRFTLPRDLYHGKGSLEALKTLEGKKAIICVGGGSMKRNGFLQKAEDYLKEAGMEVKLFEGIESDPSVETVMKGAAVMTEFEPDWIVAIGGGSPIDAAKAMWIKYEYPDTTFEDMCKVFGLPKLRKKAHFCAVSSTSGTATEVTAFSIITDYEKGIKYPIADFEITPDVAIVDPELAETMPVKLVAHTGMDAMTHAIEAYVSTANCDYTDPLALHAMEMIQANLVKSYNGDMAARDSMHNAQCLAGMAFSNALLGIVHSMAHKTGAAFKGGHIIHGAANAMYLPKVIKFNAKDETAAKRYAFIADFLHLGGNTQDEKIDNLIAMLRKMNDELNIPHCIKNYGEGGLPAETGFVSEEEFKAKLHDIAANAILDASTGSNPRQPSQEEMEKLLTCCYYDTEVDF
;
A
#
# COMPACT_ATOMS: atom_id res chain seq x y z
N MET A 1 14.34 10.64 -19.67
CA MET A 1 13.90 11.67 -18.67
C MET A 1 13.10 10.93 -17.63
N VAL A 2 13.46 11.02 -16.37
CA VAL A 2 12.73 10.38 -15.26
C VAL A 2 11.84 11.44 -14.61
N ARG A 3 10.57 11.08 -14.32
CA ARG A 3 9.58 11.96 -13.67
C ARG A 3 9.49 11.59 -12.18
N PHE A 4 9.51 12.59 -11.31
CA PHE A 4 9.18 12.48 -9.90
C PHE A 4 7.88 13.26 -9.66
N THR A 5 6.86 12.61 -9.11
CA THR A 5 5.51 13.17 -8.99
C THR A 5 4.99 12.98 -7.57
N LEU A 6 4.46 14.07 -7.02
CA LEU A 6 3.73 14.10 -5.74
C LEU A 6 2.44 14.91 -5.92
N PRO A 7 1.48 14.84 -4.98
CA PRO A 7 0.39 15.81 -4.92
C PRO A 7 0.92 17.24 -4.95
N ARG A 8 0.17 18.16 -5.57
CA ARG A 8 0.52 19.59 -5.57
C ARG A 8 0.60 20.14 -4.14
N ASP A 9 -0.40 19.78 -3.32
CA ASP A 9 -0.47 20.22 -1.93
C ASP A 9 -0.66 19.01 -1.01
N LEU A 10 0.04 19.05 0.13
CA LEU A 10 -0.13 18.08 1.20
C LEU A 10 -0.38 18.83 2.51
N TYR A 11 -1.55 18.57 3.11
CA TYR A 11 -1.92 19.08 4.43
C TYR A 11 -1.75 17.97 5.46
N HIS A 12 -1.05 18.24 6.56
CA HIS A 12 -0.75 17.23 7.57
C HIS A 12 -0.93 17.76 9.00
N GLY A 13 -1.06 16.84 9.94
CA GLY A 13 -1.26 17.15 11.36
C GLY A 13 -2.73 17.16 11.76
N LYS A 14 -2.96 17.19 13.07
CA LYS A 14 -4.31 17.13 13.64
C LYS A 14 -5.18 18.29 13.18
N GLY A 15 -6.39 17.96 12.75
CA GLY A 15 -7.36 18.91 12.23
C GLY A 15 -7.12 19.32 10.78
N SER A 16 -6.12 18.74 10.09
CA SER A 16 -5.85 19.09 8.68
C SER A 16 -6.99 18.73 7.72
N LEU A 17 -7.97 17.91 8.14
CA LEU A 17 -9.20 17.71 7.38
C LEU A 17 -9.91 19.03 7.05
N GLU A 18 -9.72 20.08 7.86
CA GLU A 18 -10.26 21.43 7.63
C GLU A 18 -9.76 22.05 6.31
N ALA A 19 -8.65 21.56 5.73
CA ALA A 19 -8.18 21.99 4.42
C ALA A 19 -9.22 21.80 3.30
N LEU A 20 -10.22 20.93 3.49
CA LEU A 20 -11.35 20.80 2.56
C LEU A 20 -12.10 22.12 2.34
N LYS A 21 -12.08 23.04 3.30
CA LYS A 21 -12.68 24.37 3.17
C LYS A 21 -11.95 25.27 2.16
N THR A 22 -10.72 24.94 1.82
CA THR A 22 -9.91 25.74 0.89
C THR A 22 -10.02 25.30 -0.55
N LEU A 23 -10.78 24.21 -0.81
CA LEU A 23 -11.00 23.73 -2.16
C LEU A 23 -11.98 24.66 -2.89
N GLU A 24 -11.62 25.05 -4.10
CA GLU A 24 -12.43 25.92 -4.95
C GLU A 24 -13.14 25.08 -6.01
N GLY A 25 -14.47 25.04 -5.96
CA GLY A 25 -15.30 24.26 -6.89
C GLY A 25 -16.79 24.49 -6.68
N LYS A 26 -17.63 23.77 -7.39
CA LYS A 26 -19.09 23.84 -7.33
C LYS A 26 -19.72 22.57 -6.80
N LYS A 27 -19.17 21.41 -7.18
CA LYS A 27 -19.73 20.10 -6.84
C LYS A 27 -18.63 19.14 -6.39
N ALA A 28 -18.77 18.58 -5.22
CA ALA A 28 -17.87 17.56 -4.69
C ALA A 28 -18.59 16.24 -4.50
N ILE A 29 -17.99 15.13 -4.96
CA ILE A 29 -18.43 13.79 -4.60
C ILE A 29 -17.48 13.21 -3.56
N ILE A 30 -18.02 12.75 -2.42
CA ILE A 30 -17.24 12.06 -1.39
C ILE A 30 -17.37 10.55 -1.62
N CYS A 31 -16.24 9.88 -1.87
CA CYS A 31 -16.15 8.44 -1.97
C CYS A 31 -15.62 7.86 -0.66
N VAL A 32 -16.37 6.95 -0.03
CA VAL A 32 -16.05 6.40 1.28
C VAL A 32 -16.39 4.91 1.35
N GLY A 33 -15.56 4.15 2.07
CA GLY A 33 -15.73 2.72 2.29
C GLY A 33 -16.65 2.38 3.46
N GLY A 34 -16.24 1.41 4.26
CA GLY A 34 -16.98 0.94 5.43
C GLY A 34 -17.31 2.03 6.45
N GLY A 35 -18.16 1.72 7.41
CA GLY A 35 -18.79 2.69 8.29
C GLY A 35 -17.91 3.42 9.32
N SER A 36 -16.57 3.26 9.34
CA SER A 36 -15.70 3.88 10.35
C SER A 36 -15.73 5.41 10.30
N MET A 37 -15.55 5.99 9.13
CA MET A 37 -15.56 7.46 8.97
C MET A 37 -16.91 8.08 9.36
N LYS A 38 -18.01 7.39 9.08
CA LYS A 38 -19.35 7.78 9.50
C LYS A 38 -19.52 7.67 11.02
N ARG A 39 -19.15 6.52 11.61
CA ARG A 39 -19.27 6.31 13.08
C ARG A 39 -18.41 7.29 13.88
N ASN A 40 -17.24 7.67 13.37
CA ASN A 40 -16.33 8.60 14.03
C ASN A 40 -16.61 10.08 13.74
N GLY A 41 -17.64 10.37 12.95
CA GLY A 41 -18.08 11.75 12.62
C GLY A 41 -17.23 12.46 11.56
N PHE A 42 -16.17 11.83 11.03
CA PHE A 42 -15.32 12.48 10.03
C PHE A 42 -16.00 12.67 8.67
N LEU A 43 -16.89 11.74 8.28
CA LEU A 43 -17.67 11.91 7.06
C LEU A 43 -18.55 13.15 7.13
N GLN A 44 -19.26 13.37 8.26
CA GLN A 44 -20.10 14.55 8.45
C GLN A 44 -19.26 15.84 8.45
N LYS A 45 -18.10 15.83 9.14
CA LYS A 45 -17.19 17.00 9.12
C LYS A 45 -16.74 17.33 7.69
N ALA A 46 -16.38 16.31 6.88
CA ALA A 46 -15.95 16.52 5.51
C ALA A 46 -17.07 17.12 4.65
N GLU A 47 -18.31 16.62 4.79
CA GLU A 47 -19.48 17.20 4.11
C GLU A 47 -19.69 18.67 4.50
N ASP A 48 -19.63 18.98 5.79
CA ASP A 48 -19.84 20.33 6.30
C ASP A 48 -18.75 21.29 5.79
N TYR A 49 -17.48 20.87 5.79
CA TYR A 49 -16.38 21.68 5.28
C TYR A 49 -16.49 21.98 3.77
N LEU A 50 -16.90 21.01 2.96
CA LEU A 50 -17.13 21.23 1.53
C LEU A 50 -18.36 22.13 1.27
N LYS A 51 -19.41 22.01 2.08
CA LYS A 51 -20.58 22.94 2.03
C LYS A 51 -20.19 24.35 2.46
N GLU A 52 -19.34 24.50 3.50
CA GLU A 52 -18.79 25.80 3.90
C GLU A 52 -17.91 26.41 2.79
N ALA A 53 -17.21 25.57 1.98
CA ALA A 53 -16.49 26.01 0.78
C ALA A 53 -17.44 26.40 -0.39
N GLY A 54 -18.77 26.26 -0.21
CA GLY A 54 -19.76 26.64 -1.20
C GLY A 54 -20.10 25.56 -2.22
N MET A 55 -19.73 24.31 -1.98
CA MET A 55 -19.99 23.20 -2.91
C MET A 55 -21.28 22.46 -2.61
N GLU A 56 -21.96 22.00 -3.65
CA GLU A 56 -22.95 20.93 -3.56
C GLU A 56 -22.21 19.59 -3.33
N VAL A 57 -22.67 18.80 -2.34
CA VAL A 57 -21.98 17.56 -1.96
C VAL A 57 -22.87 16.35 -2.21
N LYS A 58 -22.32 15.33 -2.89
CA LYS A 58 -22.93 14.00 -3.06
C LYS A 58 -22.06 12.94 -2.42
N LEU A 59 -22.69 11.91 -1.83
CA LEU A 59 -21.98 10.77 -1.25
C LEU A 59 -22.03 9.56 -2.17
N PHE A 60 -20.92 8.84 -2.27
CA PHE A 60 -20.82 7.48 -2.77
C PHE A 60 -20.24 6.61 -1.66
N GLU A 61 -21.12 5.85 -0.99
CA GLU A 61 -20.79 5.06 0.20
C GLU A 61 -20.68 3.56 -0.13
N GLY A 62 -20.10 2.79 0.78
CA GLY A 62 -20.13 1.33 0.76
C GLY A 62 -19.09 0.70 -0.17
N ILE A 63 -18.02 1.41 -0.47
CA ILE A 63 -16.88 0.82 -1.18
C ILE A 63 -16.29 -0.29 -0.29
N GLU A 64 -16.27 -1.49 -0.81
CA GLU A 64 -15.76 -2.68 -0.11
C GLU A 64 -14.24 -2.70 0.01
N SER A 65 -13.74 -3.51 0.93
CA SER A 65 -12.32 -3.87 0.94
C SER A 65 -11.99 -4.64 -0.35
N ASP A 66 -10.82 -4.38 -0.93
CA ASP A 66 -10.46 -4.92 -2.25
C ASP A 66 -11.51 -4.59 -3.32
N PRO A 67 -11.63 -3.30 -3.71
CA PRO A 67 -12.75 -2.80 -4.50
C PRO A 67 -12.84 -3.50 -5.86
N SER A 68 -14.06 -3.80 -6.26
CA SER A 68 -14.38 -4.51 -7.50
C SER A 68 -14.43 -3.60 -8.72
N VAL A 69 -14.27 -4.19 -9.90
CA VAL A 69 -14.54 -3.51 -11.17
C VAL A 69 -15.97 -2.98 -11.22
N GLU A 70 -16.94 -3.75 -10.70
CA GLU A 70 -18.35 -3.36 -10.64
C GLU A 70 -18.57 -2.11 -9.80
N THR A 71 -17.92 -2.01 -8.64
CA THR A 71 -17.99 -0.81 -7.79
C THR A 71 -17.41 0.41 -8.50
N VAL A 72 -16.29 0.25 -9.22
CA VAL A 72 -15.72 1.32 -10.03
C VAL A 72 -16.69 1.79 -11.10
N MET A 73 -17.32 0.88 -11.83
CA MET A 73 -18.29 1.25 -12.88
C MET A 73 -19.53 1.95 -12.32
N LYS A 74 -20.06 1.49 -11.18
CA LYS A 74 -21.18 2.15 -10.49
C LYS A 74 -20.83 3.58 -10.04
N GLY A 75 -19.67 3.76 -9.42
CA GLY A 75 -19.22 5.07 -8.96
C GLY A 75 -18.98 6.05 -10.12
N ALA A 76 -18.39 5.58 -11.21
CA ALA A 76 -18.19 6.39 -12.41
C ALA A 76 -19.54 6.82 -13.06
N ALA A 77 -20.56 5.96 -13.04
CA ALA A 77 -21.89 6.31 -13.51
C ALA A 77 -22.52 7.42 -12.65
N VAL A 78 -22.39 7.32 -11.31
CA VAL A 78 -22.85 8.37 -10.38
C VAL A 78 -22.11 9.69 -10.61
N MET A 79 -20.79 9.65 -10.87
CA MET A 79 -20.01 10.84 -11.22
C MET A 79 -20.47 11.44 -12.55
N THR A 80 -20.80 10.62 -13.54
CA THR A 80 -21.30 11.09 -14.84
C THR A 80 -22.65 11.80 -14.73
N GLU A 81 -23.53 11.32 -13.84
CA GLU A 81 -24.83 11.96 -13.57
C GLU A 81 -24.71 13.26 -12.78
N PHE A 82 -23.83 13.26 -11.76
CA PHE A 82 -23.68 14.38 -10.82
C PHE A 82 -22.77 15.48 -11.36
N GLU A 83 -21.81 15.14 -12.22
CA GLU A 83 -20.80 16.03 -12.80
C GLU A 83 -19.98 16.80 -11.74
N PRO A 84 -19.27 16.09 -10.81
CA PRO A 84 -18.42 16.75 -9.83
C PRO A 84 -17.21 17.39 -10.48
N ASP A 85 -16.77 18.53 -9.94
CA ASP A 85 -15.46 19.13 -10.23
C ASP A 85 -14.40 18.81 -9.16
N TRP A 86 -14.81 18.20 -8.06
CA TRP A 86 -13.94 17.58 -7.06
C TRP A 86 -14.39 16.16 -6.70
N ILE A 87 -13.43 15.25 -6.69
CA ILE A 87 -13.57 13.90 -6.14
C ILE A 87 -12.78 13.87 -4.83
N VAL A 88 -13.47 13.67 -3.71
CA VAL A 88 -12.86 13.58 -2.37
C VAL A 88 -12.98 12.15 -1.89
N ALA A 89 -11.87 11.42 -1.81
CA ALA A 89 -11.85 10.04 -1.34
C ALA A 89 -11.35 9.98 0.11
N ILE A 90 -12.15 9.40 1.02
CA ILE A 90 -11.85 9.35 2.45
C ILE A 90 -11.81 7.90 2.93
N GLY A 91 -10.68 7.49 3.48
CA GLY A 91 -10.55 6.15 4.04
C GLY A 91 -9.14 5.57 3.96
N GLY A 92 -9.04 4.26 4.03
CA GLY A 92 -7.81 3.54 3.73
C GLY A 92 -7.57 3.39 2.23
N GLY A 93 -6.74 2.43 1.84
CA GLY A 93 -6.42 2.19 0.42
C GLY A 93 -7.64 1.99 -0.46
N SER A 94 -8.55 1.09 -0.07
CA SER A 94 -9.68 0.66 -0.91
C SER A 94 -10.59 1.78 -1.43
N PRO A 95 -11.13 2.70 -0.59
CA PRO A 95 -11.97 3.78 -1.11
C PRO A 95 -11.19 4.79 -1.97
N ILE A 96 -9.90 5.03 -1.67
CA ILE A 96 -9.08 5.94 -2.47
C ILE A 96 -8.75 5.29 -3.82
N ASP A 97 -8.39 4.01 -3.85
CA ASP A 97 -8.11 3.25 -5.06
C ASP A 97 -9.34 3.18 -5.98
N ALA A 98 -10.50 2.81 -5.41
CA ALA A 98 -11.75 2.81 -6.16
C ALA A 98 -12.04 4.18 -6.78
N ALA A 99 -11.93 5.26 -5.99
CA ALA A 99 -12.21 6.62 -6.46
C ALA A 99 -11.24 7.07 -7.56
N LYS A 100 -9.96 6.69 -7.50
CA LYS A 100 -8.99 6.93 -8.59
C LYS A 100 -9.41 6.24 -9.89
N ALA A 101 -9.82 4.97 -9.81
CA ALA A 101 -10.29 4.22 -10.96
C ALA A 101 -11.63 4.80 -11.50
N MET A 102 -12.55 5.20 -10.62
CA MET A 102 -13.79 5.90 -10.99
C MET A 102 -13.48 7.22 -11.71
N TRP A 103 -12.48 7.98 -11.25
CA TRP A 103 -12.04 9.22 -11.87
C TRP A 103 -11.61 9.03 -13.31
N ILE A 104 -10.79 8.00 -13.61
CA ILE A 104 -10.40 7.67 -14.99
C ILE A 104 -11.63 7.44 -15.84
N LYS A 105 -12.55 6.59 -15.38
CA LYS A 105 -13.75 6.20 -16.12
C LYS A 105 -14.74 7.35 -16.28
N TYR A 106 -14.83 8.26 -15.30
CA TYR A 106 -15.63 9.48 -15.37
C TYR A 106 -15.12 10.46 -16.43
N GLU A 107 -13.80 10.67 -16.50
CA GLU A 107 -13.21 11.57 -17.49
C GLU A 107 -13.19 10.98 -18.90
N TYR A 108 -13.02 9.64 -19.01
CA TYR A 108 -12.91 8.91 -20.27
C TYR A 108 -13.84 7.67 -20.27
N PRO A 109 -15.15 7.89 -20.51
CA PRO A 109 -16.14 6.82 -20.41
C PRO A 109 -15.91 5.62 -21.34
N ASP A 110 -15.24 5.84 -22.47
CA ASP A 110 -14.98 4.79 -23.49
C ASP A 110 -13.75 3.93 -23.16
N THR A 111 -12.92 4.32 -22.16
CA THR A 111 -11.75 3.56 -21.75
C THR A 111 -12.18 2.21 -21.15
N THR A 112 -11.64 1.11 -21.66
CA THR A 112 -11.88 -0.22 -21.07
C THR A 112 -11.08 -0.41 -19.79
N PHE A 113 -11.46 -1.40 -18.97
CA PHE A 113 -10.70 -1.71 -17.77
C PHE A 113 -9.27 -2.18 -18.08
N GLU A 114 -9.13 -2.96 -19.17
CA GLU A 114 -7.84 -3.41 -19.68
C GLU A 114 -6.95 -2.24 -20.11
N ASP A 115 -7.53 -1.20 -20.72
CA ASP A 115 -6.78 0.02 -21.07
C ASP A 115 -6.32 0.78 -19.85
N MET A 116 -7.13 0.82 -18.79
CA MET A 116 -6.75 1.44 -17.50
C MET A 116 -5.57 0.73 -16.84
N CYS A 117 -5.42 -0.59 -17.05
CA CYS A 117 -4.33 -1.39 -16.48
C CYS A 117 -3.01 -1.28 -17.28
N LYS A 118 -2.97 -0.55 -18.41
CA LYS A 118 -1.73 -0.31 -19.14
C LYS A 118 -0.84 0.67 -18.36
N VAL A 119 0.32 0.19 -17.95
CA VAL A 119 1.27 0.97 -17.13
C VAL A 119 1.71 2.23 -17.88
N PHE A 120 1.54 3.40 -17.25
CA PHE A 120 1.82 4.72 -17.81
C PHE A 120 1.15 5.00 -19.17
N GLY A 121 -0.05 4.44 -19.37
CA GLY A 121 -0.82 4.56 -20.60
C GLY A 121 -2.08 5.42 -20.53
N LEU A 122 -2.36 6.04 -19.38
CA LEU A 122 -3.55 6.85 -19.20
C LEU A 122 -3.47 8.19 -19.96
N PRO A 123 -4.59 8.66 -20.50
CA PRO A 123 -4.68 10.02 -21.00
C PRO A 123 -4.64 11.02 -19.84
N LYS A 124 -4.33 12.28 -20.14
CA LYS A 124 -4.29 13.35 -19.13
C LYS A 124 -5.64 13.54 -18.45
N LEU A 125 -5.66 13.41 -17.14
CA LEU A 125 -6.81 13.69 -16.29
C LEU A 125 -6.94 15.19 -15.96
N ARG A 126 -7.87 15.56 -15.10
CA ARG A 126 -8.16 16.94 -14.64
C ARG A 126 -8.86 17.80 -15.68
N LYS A 127 -9.61 17.15 -16.58
CA LYS A 127 -10.47 17.85 -17.55
C LYS A 127 -11.85 18.16 -16.97
N LYS A 128 -12.36 17.27 -16.11
CA LYS A 128 -13.67 17.40 -15.48
C LYS A 128 -13.56 17.62 -13.98
N ALA A 129 -12.64 16.93 -13.30
CA ALA A 129 -12.51 16.97 -11.86
C ALA A 129 -11.05 16.94 -11.38
N HIS A 130 -10.83 17.57 -10.23
CA HIS A 130 -9.65 17.41 -9.39
C HIS A 130 -9.86 16.32 -8.35
N PHE A 131 -8.76 15.84 -7.75
CA PHE A 131 -8.80 14.73 -6.80
C PHE A 131 -8.16 15.11 -5.46
N CYS A 132 -8.91 14.96 -4.38
CA CYS A 132 -8.43 15.09 -3.01
C CYS A 132 -8.51 13.72 -2.31
N ALA A 133 -7.40 13.26 -1.76
CA ALA A 133 -7.34 12.03 -0.99
C ALA A 133 -7.10 12.31 0.49
N VAL A 134 -7.92 11.70 1.35
CA VAL A 134 -7.86 11.82 2.81
C VAL A 134 -7.61 10.44 3.41
N SER A 135 -6.41 10.21 3.90
CA SER A 135 -6.03 8.91 4.45
C SER A 135 -6.54 8.70 5.87
N SER A 136 -7.08 7.51 6.14
CA SER A 136 -7.49 7.08 7.48
C SER A 136 -6.76 5.85 7.99
N THR A 137 -5.76 5.37 7.25
CA THR A 137 -4.90 4.24 7.64
C THR A 137 -3.43 4.63 7.49
N SER A 138 -2.57 4.01 8.31
CA SER A 138 -1.13 4.29 8.30
C SER A 138 -0.36 3.14 7.64
N GLY A 139 -0.48 3.03 6.31
CA GLY A 139 0.17 1.93 5.58
C GLY A 139 0.26 2.11 4.07
N THR A 140 -0.87 2.16 3.38
CA THR A 140 -0.93 2.11 1.90
C THR A 140 -0.43 3.35 1.19
N ALA A 141 -0.47 4.50 1.88
CA ALA A 141 -0.09 5.81 1.33
C ALA A 141 -0.77 6.18 0.01
N THR A 142 -1.94 5.63 -0.28
CA THR A 142 -2.64 5.85 -1.55
C THR A 142 -2.95 7.33 -1.79
N GLU A 143 -3.00 8.14 -0.74
CA GLU A 143 -3.18 9.60 -0.82
C GLU A 143 -2.07 10.35 -1.56
N VAL A 144 -0.88 9.75 -1.69
CA VAL A 144 0.27 10.36 -2.38
C VAL A 144 0.79 9.56 -3.57
N THR A 145 0.16 8.42 -3.90
CA THR A 145 0.71 7.49 -4.89
C THR A 145 0.05 7.57 -6.26
N ALA A 146 0.80 7.15 -7.26
CA ALA A 146 0.39 6.97 -8.65
C ALA A 146 -0.21 5.57 -8.91
N PHE A 147 -0.76 4.93 -7.89
CA PHE A 147 -1.27 3.56 -7.95
C PHE A 147 -2.71 3.46 -7.49
N SER A 148 -3.43 2.46 -8.00
CA SER A 148 -4.76 2.03 -7.57
C SER A 148 -4.89 0.53 -7.81
N ILE A 149 -5.35 -0.23 -6.82
CA ILE A 149 -5.49 -1.68 -6.91
C ILE A 149 -6.97 -2.04 -6.97
N ILE A 150 -7.39 -2.66 -8.07
CA ILE A 150 -8.79 -3.07 -8.31
C ILE A 150 -8.86 -4.58 -8.50
N THR A 151 -9.87 -5.21 -7.93
CA THR A 151 -10.06 -6.65 -7.98
C THR A 151 -11.10 -7.01 -9.05
N ASP A 152 -10.70 -7.86 -9.98
CA ASP A 152 -11.60 -8.56 -10.88
C ASP A 152 -11.97 -9.90 -10.22
N TYR A 153 -13.16 -9.95 -9.59
CA TYR A 153 -13.62 -11.13 -8.88
C TYR A 153 -14.04 -12.27 -9.83
N GLU A 154 -14.39 -11.97 -11.08
CA GLU A 154 -14.68 -13.01 -12.06
C GLU A 154 -13.43 -13.81 -12.42
N LYS A 155 -12.30 -13.12 -12.56
CA LYS A 155 -11.00 -13.73 -12.85
C LYS A 155 -10.22 -14.11 -11.59
N GLY A 156 -10.61 -13.60 -10.41
CA GLY A 156 -9.87 -13.78 -9.15
C GLY A 156 -8.51 -13.10 -9.15
N ILE A 157 -8.36 -11.96 -9.82
CA ILE A 157 -7.08 -11.27 -10.02
C ILE A 157 -7.17 -9.83 -9.52
N LYS A 158 -6.13 -9.39 -8.78
CA LYS A 158 -5.90 -7.98 -8.45
C LYS A 158 -5.06 -7.32 -9.53
N TYR A 159 -5.58 -6.26 -10.10
CA TYR A 159 -4.93 -5.47 -11.13
C TYR A 159 -4.42 -4.14 -10.58
N PRO A 160 -3.12 -3.88 -10.64
CA PRO A 160 -2.58 -2.56 -10.39
C PRO A 160 -2.84 -1.66 -11.60
N ILE A 161 -3.44 -0.51 -11.36
CA ILE A 161 -3.45 0.64 -12.27
C ILE A 161 -2.31 1.53 -11.84
N ALA A 162 -1.35 1.79 -12.71
CA ALA A 162 -0.14 2.54 -12.40
C ALA A 162 0.07 3.66 -13.43
N ASP A 163 -0.17 4.90 -13.01
CA ASP A 163 0.08 6.08 -13.84
C ASP A 163 0.19 7.35 -12.98
N PHE A 164 1.13 8.23 -13.30
CA PHE A 164 1.27 9.51 -12.59
C PHE A 164 0.03 10.40 -12.69
N GLU A 165 -0.83 10.19 -13.68
CA GLU A 165 -2.07 10.95 -13.84
C GLU A 165 -3.06 10.74 -12.69
N ILE A 166 -3.04 9.58 -12.02
CA ILE A 166 -3.90 9.29 -10.86
C ILE A 166 -3.30 9.70 -9.51
N THR A 167 -2.11 10.34 -9.51
CA THR A 167 -1.63 10.98 -8.28
C THR A 167 -2.61 12.08 -7.88
N PRO A 168 -3.11 12.12 -6.62
CA PRO A 168 -4.03 13.16 -6.17
C PRO A 168 -3.49 14.59 -6.35
N ASP A 169 -4.37 15.56 -6.52
CA ASP A 169 -3.99 16.97 -6.52
C ASP A 169 -3.72 17.46 -5.10
N VAL A 170 -4.54 17.01 -4.15
CA VAL A 170 -4.45 17.34 -2.74
C VAL A 170 -4.43 16.06 -1.91
N ALA A 171 -3.50 15.96 -0.99
CA ALA A 171 -3.44 14.92 0.03
C ALA A 171 -3.68 15.51 1.42
N ILE A 172 -4.50 14.85 2.23
CA ILE A 172 -4.75 15.21 3.63
C ILE A 172 -4.34 14.04 4.51
N VAL A 173 -3.36 14.27 5.38
CA VAL A 173 -2.75 13.32 6.29
C VAL A 173 -3.05 13.77 7.73
N ASP A 174 -4.31 13.58 8.13
CA ASP A 174 -4.81 13.95 9.46
C ASP A 174 -4.78 12.74 10.38
N PRO A 175 -3.88 12.69 11.39
CA PRO A 175 -3.72 11.55 12.27
C PRO A 175 -4.96 11.25 13.11
N GLU A 176 -5.88 12.20 13.30
CA GLU A 176 -7.14 11.94 14.01
C GLU A 176 -7.98 10.86 13.31
N LEU A 177 -7.92 10.78 11.97
CA LEU A 177 -8.65 9.75 11.24
C LEU A 177 -8.07 8.34 11.45
N ALA A 178 -6.80 8.22 11.83
CA ALA A 178 -6.11 6.97 12.11
C ALA A 178 -6.14 6.55 13.59
N GLU A 179 -6.58 7.42 14.51
CA GLU A 179 -6.57 7.16 15.96
C GLU A 179 -7.36 5.89 16.33
N THR A 180 -8.46 5.63 15.64
CA THR A 180 -9.37 4.51 15.92
C THR A 180 -9.08 3.23 15.13
N MET A 181 -7.94 3.14 14.47
CA MET A 181 -7.55 1.94 13.76
C MET A 181 -7.50 0.73 14.70
N PRO A 182 -8.11 -0.42 14.33
CA PRO A 182 -7.94 -1.65 15.08
C PRO A 182 -6.48 -2.06 15.22
N VAL A 183 -6.10 -2.59 16.36
CA VAL A 183 -4.70 -2.94 16.69
C VAL A 183 -4.06 -3.84 15.62
N LYS A 184 -4.80 -4.86 15.13
CA LYS A 184 -4.32 -5.73 14.04
C LYS A 184 -4.03 -4.95 12.76
N LEU A 185 -4.89 -3.97 12.43
CA LEU A 185 -4.68 -3.13 11.25
C LEU A 185 -3.43 -2.26 11.41
N VAL A 186 -3.18 -1.72 12.61
CA VAL A 186 -1.94 -0.96 12.91
C VAL A 186 -0.70 -1.82 12.64
N ALA A 187 -0.69 -3.07 13.08
CA ALA A 187 0.42 -3.99 12.85
C ALA A 187 0.67 -4.25 11.35
N HIS A 188 -0.38 -4.67 10.65
CA HIS A 188 -0.27 -5.05 9.25
C HIS A 188 0.08 -3.86 8.34
N THR A 189 -0.60 -2.73 8.51
CA THR A 189 -0.34 -1.54 7.69
C THR A 189 1.00 -0.90 8.02
N GLY A 190 1.46 -0.97 9.26
CA GLY A 190 2.79 -0.46 9.64
C GLY A 190 3.92 -1.29 9.05
N MET A 191 3.80 -2.62 9.01
CA MET A 191 4.78 -3.49 8.34
C MET A 191 4.71 -3.37 6.82
N ASP A 192 3.54 -3.08 6.27
CA ASP A 192 3.36 -2.72 4.86
C ASP A 192 4.16 -1.46 4.51
N ALA A 193 4.02 -0.39 5.31
CA ALA A 193 4.79 0.83 5.15
C ALA A 193 6.31 0.61 5.28
N MET A 194 6.76 -0.26 6.19
CA MET A 194 8.17 -0.66 6.30
C MET A 194 8.65 -1.36 5.02
N THR A 195 7.83 -2.25 4.48
CA THR A 195 8.14 -2.97 3.23
C THR A 195 8.19 -2.00 2.04
N HIS A 196 7.25 -1.07 1.94
CA HIS A 196 7.26 0.00 0.94
C HIS A 196 8.58 0.77 0.96
N ALA A 197 9.02 1.20 2.15
CA ALA A 197 10.25 1.98 2.30
C ALA A 197 11.49 1.17 1.92
N ILE A 198 11.59 -0.08 2.38
CA ILE A 198 12.73 -0.95 2.08
C ILE A 198 12.79 -1.30 0.59
N GLU A 199 11.67 -1.71 -0.03
CA GLU A 199 11.64 -2.03 -1.45
C GLU A 199 11.91 -0.80 -2.32
N ALA A 200 11.34 0.36 -2.00
CA ALA A 200 11.64 1.61 -2.69
C ALA A 200 13.13 1.96 -2.64
N TYR A 201 13.76 1.78 -1.49
CA TYR A 201 15.18 2.09 -1.33
C TYR A 201 16.07 1.17 -2.16
N VAL A 202 15.79 -0.14 -2.23
CA VAL A 202 16.60 -1.11 -2.99
C VAL A 202 16.17 -1.27 -4.45
N SER A 203 15.05 -0.70 -4.85
CA SER A 203 14.53 -0.73 -6.22
C SER A 203 15.56 -0.26 -7.24
N THR A 204 15.55 -0.81 -8.45
CA THR A 204 16.38 -0.35 -9.57
C THR A 204 15.99 1.04 -10.09
N ALA A 205 14.80 1.53 -9.70
CA ALA A 205 14.31 2.87 -10.03
C ALA A 205 14.54 3.91 -8.90
N ASN A 206 15.31 3.57 -7.87
CA ASN A 206 15.68 4.50 -6.79
C ASN A 206 16.43 5.73 -7.32
N CYS A 207 16.37 6.82 -6.60
CA CYS A 207 17.11 8.06 -6.92
C CYS A 207 17.32 8.94 -5.68
N ASP A 208 18.11 10.00 -5.86
CA ASP A 208 18.45 10.97 -4.78
C ASP A 208 17.20 11.62 -4.14
N TYR A 209 16.05 11.62 -4.81
CA TYR A 209 14.80 12.17 -4.27
C TYR A 209 14.00 11.12 -3.49
N THR A 210 14.08 9.84 -3.84
CA THR A 210 13.34 8.76 -3.18
C THR A 210 14.08 8.19 -1.97
N ASP A 211 15.40 8.13 -2.03
CA ASP A 211 16.25 7.52 -0.99
C ASP A 211 16.08 8.19 0.40
N PRO A 212 16.15 9.52 0.53
CA PRO A 212 15.95 10.17 1.83
C PRO A 212 14.56 9.94 2.42
N LEU A 213 13.53 9.92 1.57
CA LEU A 213 12.15 9.66 2.00
C LEU A 213 12.00 8.24 2.54
N ALA A 214 12.55 7.25 1.83
CA ALA A 214 12.52 5.86 2.23
C ALA A 214 13.29 5.62 3.54
N LEU A 215 14.51 6.15 3.65
CA LEU A 215 15.33 6.00 4.86
C LEU A 215 14.66 6.64 6.09
N HIS A 216 14.16 7.87 5.96
CA HIS A 216 13.48 8.54 7.08
C HIS A 216 12.17 7.84 7.46
N ALA A 217 11.43 7.30 6.48
CA ALA A 217 10.27 6.48 6.77
C ALA A 217 10.62 5.23 7.60
N MET A 218 11.71 4.51 7.22
CA MET A 218 12.17 3.34 7.98
C MET A 218 12.55 3.69 9.42
N GLU A 219 13.29 4.79 9.64
CA GLU A 219 13.67 5.28 10.96
C GLU A 219 12.44 5.59 11.82
N MET A 220 11.47 6.32 11.26
CA MET A 220 10.23 6.65 11.97
C MET A 220 9.41 5.40 12.31
N ILE A 221 9.31 4.45 11.38
CA ILE A 221 8.55 3.19 11.59
C ILE A 221 9.24 2.34 12.67
N GLN A 222 10.57 2.15 12.60
CA GLN A 222 11.33 1.42 13.61
C GLN A 222 11.12 2.00 15.00
N ALA A 223 11.11 3.32 15.13
CA ALA A 223 10.98 4.00 16.42
C ALA A 223 9.55 3.98 16.99
N ASN A 224 8.52 3.88 16.14
CA ASN A 224 7.14 4.19 16.54
C ASN A 224 6.14 3.04 16.34
N LEU A 225 6.36 2.07 15.43
CA LEU A 225 5.32 1.11 15.09
C LEU A 225 4.86 0.27 16.28
N VAL A 226 5.79 -0.31 17.04
CA VAL A 226 5.44 -1.13 18.21
C VAL A 226 4.78 -0.28 19.32
N LYS A 227 5.21 0.97 19.50
CA LYS A 227 4.56 1.90 20.43
C LYS A 227 3.12 2.22 20.00
N SER A 228 2.93 2.53 18.71
CA SER A 228 1.61 2.77 18.11
C SER A 228 0.68 1.55 18.26
N TYR A 229 1.21 0.35 18.03
CA TYR A 229 0.50 -0.91 18.24
C TYR A 229 0.03 -1.08 19.70
N ASN A 230 0.85 -0.66 20.65
CA ASN A 230 0.56 -0.70 22.09
C ASN A 230 -0.26 0.50 22.59
N GLY A 231 -0.76 1.36 21.69
CA GLY A 231 -1.71 2.43 22.01
C GLY A 231 -1.11 3.81 22.29
N ASP A 232 0.17 4.02 22.02
CA ASP A 232 0.78 5.37 22.07
C ASP A 232 0.28 6.22 20.89
N MET A 233 -0.52 7.26 21.19
CA MET A 233 -1.12 8.12 20.18
C MET A 233 -0.11 9.07 19.52
N ALA A 234 0.96 9.48 20.22
CA ALA A 234 2.02 10.27 19.59
C ALA A 234 2.82 9.43 18.58
N ALA A 235 3.07 8.16 18.92
CA ALA A 235 3.65 7.21 17.99
C ALA A 235 2.71 6.93 16.81
N ARG A 236 1.38 6.93 17.00
CA ARG A 236 0.40 6.78 15.92
C ARG A 236 0.42 7.94 14.97
N ASP A 237 0.50 9.18 15.45
CA ASP A 237 0.69 10.37 14.62
C ASP A 237 1.96 10.26 13.78
N SER A 238 3.07 9.83 14.41
CA SER A 238 4.34 9.62 13.71
C SER A 238 4.23 8.55 12.63
N MET A 239 3.53 7.44 12.90
CA MET A 239 3.28 6.38 11.92
C MET A 239 2.44 6.86 10.75
N HIS A 240 1.48 7.76 10.97
CA HIS A 240 0.66 8.33 9.89
C HIS A 240 1.50 9.19 8.92
N ASN A 241 2.47 9.93 9.43
CA ASN A 241 3.44 10.64 8.60
C ASN A 241 4.46 9.70 7.93
N ALA A 242 4.95 8.69 8.66
CA ALA A 242 5.96 7.75 8.15
C ALA A 242 5.46 6.96 6.93
N GLN A 243 4.20 6.47 6.97
CA GLN A 243 3.61 5.77 5.84
C GLN A 243 3.49 6.68 4.60
N CYS A 244 3.16 7.95 4.80
CA CYS A 244 3.08 8.93 3.72
C CYS A 244 4.45 9.14 3.06
N LEU A 245 5.54 9.27 3.85
CA LEU A 245 6.90 9.35 3.34
C LEU A 245 7.31 8.09 2.56
N ALA A 246 6.97 6.89 3.08
CA ALA A 246 7.18 5.64 2.37
C ALA A 246 6.44 5.63 1.02
N GLY A 247 5.20 6.16 1.00
CA GLY A 247 4.39 6.32 -0.20
C GLY A 247 5.00 7.23 -1.24
N MET A 248 5.50 8.38 -0.84
CA MET A 248 6.22 9.31 -1.72
C MET A 248 7.44 8.66 -2.34
N ALA A 249 8.15 7.83 -1.57
CA ALA A 249 9.30 7.09 -2.07
C ALA A 249 8.88 6.03 -3.09
N PHE A 250 8.03 5.06 -2.72
CA PHE A 250 7.72 3.95 -3.61
C PHE A 250 6.88 4.33 -4.83
N SER A 251 6.06 5.37 -4.73
CA SER A 251 5.31 5.86 -5.88
C SER A 251 6.22 6.30 -7.04
N ASN A 252 7.44 6.67 -6.74
CA ASN A 252 8.43 7.13 -7.70
C ASN A 252 9.57 6.14 -7.94
N ALA A 253 9.96 5.35 -6.92
CA ALA A 253 10.99 4.32 -7.03
C ALA A 253 10.43 2.95 -7.42
N LEU A 254 9.11 2.77 -7.42
CA LEU A 254 8.43 1.49 -7.59
C LEU A 254 8.74 0.51 -6.42
N LEU A 255 8.27 -0.73 -6.55
CA LEU A 255 8.36 -1.77 -5.54
C LEU A 255 9.19 -2.97 -6.01
N GLY A 256 9.09 -4.10 -5.35
CA GLY A 256 9.81 -5.31 -5.66
C GLY A 256 8.97 -6.58 -5.51
N ILE A 257 9.67 -7.71 -5.40
CA ILE A 257 9.01 -9.03 -5.39
C ILE A 257 8.29 -9.37 -4.08
N VAL A 258 8.53 -8.65 -2.97
CA VAL A 258 7.70 -8.83 -1.76
C VAL A 258 6.26 -8.51 -2.09
N HIS A 259 6.01 -7.33 -2.69
CA HIS A 259 4.68 -6.92 -3.12
C HIS A 259 4.11 -7.81 -4.21
N SER A 260 4.92 -8.19 -5.21
CA SER A 260 4.49 -9.11 -6.27
C SER A 260 3.97 -10.44 -5.71
N MET A 261 4.68 -11.03 -4.76
CA MET A 261 4.27 -12.26 -4.09
C MET A 261 3.00 -12.04 -3.25
N ALA A 262 2.92 -10.94 -2.50
CA ALA A 262 1.77 -10.62 -1.65
C ALA A 262 0.49 -10.39 -2.48
N HIS A 263 0.58 -9.72 -3.63
CA HIS A 263 -0.54 -9.52 -4.55
C HIS A 263 -1.13 -10.86 -5.03
N LYS A 264 -0.28 -11.87 -5.25
CA LYS A 264 -0.71 -13.15 -5.83
C LYS A 264 -1.09 -14.19 -4.78
N THR A 265 -0.65 -14.04 -3.53
CA THR A 265 -1.01 -14.96 -2.44
C THR A 265 -2.26 -14.53 -1.69
N GLY A 266 -2.60 -13.23 -1.65
CA GLY A 266 -3.68 -12.69 -0.83
C GLY A 266 -5.03 -13.38 -1.00
N ALA A 267 -5.45 -13.64 -2.24
CA ALA A 267 -6.74 -14.26 -2.57
C ALA A 267 -6.60 -15.62 -3.28
N ALA A 268 -5.41 -16.24 -3.28
CA ALA A 268 -5.14 -17.47 -4.02
C ALA A 268 -5.74 -18.72 -3.38
N PHE A 269 -5.99 -18.69 -2.07
CA PHE A 269 -6.32 -19.85 -1.28
C PHE A 269 -7.80 -19.86 -0.85
N LYS A 270 -8.46 -21.01 -0.98
CA LYS A 270 -9.86 -21.20 -0.58
C LYS A 270 -10.02 -21.20 0.95
N GLY A 271 -9.01 -21.68 1.65
CA GLY A 271 -9.01 -21.81 3.10
C GLY A 271 -8.92 -20.50 3.86
N GLY A 272 -8.42 -19.43 3.23
CA GLY A 272 -8.29 -18.14 3.90
C GLY A 272 -7.64 -17.06 3.05
N HIS A 273 -7.99 -15.82 3.35
CA HIS A 273 -7.41 -14.63 2.75
C HIS A 273 -6.18 -14.20 3.55
N ILE A 274 -5.01 -14.12 2.91
CA ILE A 274 -3.81 -13.59 3.55
C ILE A 274 -3.84 -12.06 3.44
N ILE A 275 -3.91 -11.39 4.57
CA ILE A 275 -3.92 -9.92 4.64
C ILE A 275 -2.61 -9.38 4.06
N HIS A 276 -2.70 -8.41 3.14
CA HIS A 276 -1.58 -7.90 2.35
C HIS A 276 -0.37 -7.50 3.19
N GLY A 277 -0.55 -6.67 4.23
CA GLY A 277 0.55 -6.24 5.10
C GLY A 277 1.16 -7.37 5.93
N ALA A 278 0.38 -8.40 6.29
CA ALA A 278 0.92 -9.59 6.95
C ALA A 278 1.75 -10.44 5.97
N ALA A 279 1.31 -10.58 4.72
CA ALA A 279 2.08 -11.24 3.66
C ALA A 279 3.43 -10.55 3.46
N ASN A 280 3.41 -9.22 3.31
CA ASN A 280 4.63 -8.41 3.18
C ASN A 280 5.57 -8.61 4.38
N ALA A 281 5.06 -8.60 5.60
CA ALA A 281 5.85 -8.82 6.82
C ALA A 281 6.51 -10.21 6.88
N MET A 282 5.80 -11.26 6.42
CA MET A 282 6.33 -12.62 6.38
C MET A 282 7.38 -12.82 5.28
N TYR A 283 7.21 -12.16 4.12
CA TYR A 283 8.04 -12.39 2.94
C TYR A 283 9.31 -11.54 2.93
N LEU A 284 9.24 -10.33 3.46
CA LEU A 284 10.34 -9.35 3.42
C LEU A 284 11.68 -9.93 3.92
N PRO A 285 11.77 -10.65 5.07
CA PRO A 285 13.04 -11.24 5.52
C PRO A 285 13.64 -12.23 4.52
N LYS A 286 12.81 -13.00 3.83
CA LYS A 286 13.22 -13.99 2.83
C LYS A 286 13.70 -13.31 1.54
N VAL A 287 12.98 -12.30 1.09
CA VAL A 287 13.33 -11.52 -0.10
C VAL A 287 14.63 -10.73 0.10
N ILE A 288 14.88 -10.18 1.29
CA ILE A 288 16.16 -9.52 1.60
C ILE A 288 17.32 -10.49 1.38
N LYS A 289 17.24 -11.74 1.87
CA LYS A 289 18.28 -12.76 1.64
C LYS A 289 18.43 -13.11 0.16
N PHE A 290 17.33 -13.25 -0.57
CA PHE A 290 17.34 -13.51 -2.00
C PHE A 290 18.02 -12.37 -2.77
N ASN A 291 17.58 -11.13 -2.54
CA ASN A 291 18.10 -9.95 -3.22
C ASN A 291 19.56 -9.64 -2.85
N ALA A 292 20.02 -10.00 -1.65
CA ALA A 292 21.38 -9.78 -1.20
C ALA A 292 22.45 -10.59 -1.98
N LYS A 293 22.04 -11.48 -2.89
CA LYS A 293 22.95 -12.09 -3.88
C LYS A 293 23.35 -11.11 -4.99
N ASP A 294 22.58 -10.03 -5.19
CA ASP A 294 22.99 -8.89 -6.01
C ASP A 294 23.87 -7.95 -5.16
N GLU A 295 25.07 -7.62 -5.68
CA GLU A 295 26.06 -6.82 -4.93
C GLU A 295 25.54 -5.41 -4.60
N THR A 296 24.77 -4.79 -5.50
CA THR A 296 24.23 -3.46 -5.29
C THR A 296 23.15 -3.47 -4.21
N ALA A 297 22.25 -4.45 -4.28
CA ALA A 297 21.22 -4.64 -3.27
C ALA A 297 21.83 -4.95 -1.89
N ALA A 298 22.83 -5.81 -1.83
CA ALA A 298 23.52 -6.15 -0.58
C ALA A 298 24.14 -4.92 0.09
N LYS A 299 24.80 -4.05 -0.68
CA LYS A 299 25.34 -2.77 -0.17
C LYS A 299 24.24 -1.84 0.36
N ARG A 300 23.11 -1.79 -0.33
CA ARG A 300 21.98 -0.95 0.10
C ARG A 300 21.30 -1.49 1.36
N TYR A 301 21.12 -2.81 1.50
CA TYR A 301 20.61 -3.40 2.74
C TYR A 301 21.58 -3.20 3.92
N ALA A 302 22.89 -3.36 3.71
CA ALA A 302 23.87 -3.08 4.73
C ALA A 302 23.86 -1.60 5.15
N PHE A 303 23.66 -0.67 4.22
CA PHE A 303 23.52 0.74 4.53
C PHE A 303 22.24 1.04 5.34
N ILE A 304 21.11 0.37 5.06
CA ILE A 304 19.91 0.47 5.92
C ILE A 304 20.25 0.07 7.36
N ALA A 305 20.98 -1.02 7.56
CA ALA A 305 21.37 -1.47 8.89
C ALA A 305 22.26 -0.44 9.61
N ASP A 306 23.22 0.18 8.90
CA ASP A 306 24.04 1.27 9.44
C ASP A 306 23.19 2.50 9.80
N PHE A 307 22.30 2.89 8.91
CA PHE A 307 21.41 4.06 9.09
C PHE A 307 20.47 3.87 10.30
N LEU A 308 19.95 2.67 10.48
CA LEU A 308 19.07 2.31 11.60
C LEU A 308 19.84 1.90 12.87
N HIS A 309 21.17 2.03 12.89
CA HIS A 309 22.04 1.71 14.02
C HIS A 309 21.92 0.27 14.54
N LEU A 310 21.76 -0.70 13.63
CA LEU A 310 21.57 -2.10 13.98
C LEU A 310 22.87 -2.85 14.32
N GLY A 311 24.02 -2.24 14.03
CA GLY A 311 25.34 -2.85 14.22
C GLY A 311 25.72 -3.86 13.15
N GLY A 312 26.82 -4.57 13.37
CA GLY A 312 27.46 -5.51 12.43
C GLY A 312 28.78 -4.96 11.89
N ASN A 313 29.76 -5.83 11.74
CA ASN A 313 31.12 -5.47 11.28
C ASN A 313 31.32 -5.79 9.80
N THR A 314 30.57 -6.76 9.28
CA THR A 314 30.58 -7.17 7.87
C THR A 314 29.27 -6.84 7.18
N GLN A 315 29.25 -6.86 5.85
CA GLN A 315 28.02 -6.66 5.07
C GLN A 315 26.97 -7.71 5.43
N ASP A 316 27.37 -8.97 5.56
CA ASP A 316 26.45 -10.07 5.90
C ASP A 316 25.88 -9.92 7.30
N GLU A 317 26.72 -9.59 8.31
CA GLU A 317 26.24 -9.32 9.68
C GLU A 317 25.23 -8.17 9.72
N LYS A 318 25.44 -7.10 8.95
CA LYS A 318 24.51 -5.98 8.85
C LYS A 318 23.15 -6.39 8.25
N ILE A 319 23.19 -7.19 7.18
CA ILE A 319 21.97 -7.73 6.54
C ILE A 319 21.24 -8.67 7.50
N ASP A 320 21.96 -9.53 8.22
CA ASP A 320 21.37 -10.42 9.20
C ASP A 320 20.74 -9.64 10.37
N ASN A 321 21.35 -8.56 10.81
CA ASN A 321 20.81 -7.68 11.85
C ASN A 321 19.54 -6.94 11.36
N LEU A 322 19.49 -6.52 10.09
CA LEU A 322 18.27 -5.96 9.50
C LEU A 322 17.12 -6.98 9.50
N ILE A 323 17.40 -8.21 9.07
CA ILE A 323 16.43 -9.31 9.08
C ILE A 323 15.98 -9.63 10.52
N ALA A 324 16.91 -9.68 11.46
CA ALA A 324 16.59 -9.93 12.87
C ALA A 324 15.70 -8.84 13.46
N MET A 325 15.94 -7.58 13.14
CA MET A 325 15.08 -6.46 13.54
C MET A 325 13.66 -6.62 13.01
N LEU A 326 13.49 -6.94 11.72
CA LEU A 326 12.18 -7.13 11.09
C LEU A 326 11.42 -8.32 11.72
N ARG A 327 12.11 -9.44 11.93
CA ARG A 327 11.51 -10.62 12.59
C ARG A 327 11.08 -10.30 14.03
N LYS A 328 11.92 -9.58 14.79
CA LYS A 328 11.57 -9.12 16.12
C LYS A 328 10.32 -8.21 16.12
N MET A 329 10.22 -7.31 15.15
CA MET A 329 9.02 -6.49 15.00
C MET A 329 7.78 -7.35 14.72
N ASN A 330 7.90 -8.39 13.87
CA ASN A 330 6.79 -9.33 13.62
C ASN A 330 6.34 -10.02 14.92
N ASP A 331 7.29 -10.46 15.78
CA ASP A 331 6.96 -11.05 17.09
C ASP A 331 6.22 -10.06 17.98
N GLU A 332 6.73 -8.83 18.10
CA GLU A 332 6.14 -7.78 18.95
C GLU A 332 4.77 -7.31 18.46
N LEU A 333 4.50 -7.46 17.13
CA LEU A 333 3.24 -7.13 16.48
C LEU A 333 2.28 -8.32 16.36
N ASN A 334 2.69 -9.49 16.87
CA ASN A 334 1.92 -10.73 16.78
C ASN A 334 1.58 -11.14 15.33
N ILE A 335 2.54 -10.95 14.40
CA ILE A 335 2.47 -11.40 13.01
C ILE A 335 3.25 -12.71 12.88
N PRO A 336 2.71 -13.77 12.26
CA PRO A 336 3.45 -15.02 12.06
C PRO A 336 4.64 -14.82 11.11
N HIS A 337 5.64 -15.71 11.20
CA HIS A 337 6.84 -15.65 10.35
C HIS A 337 6.67 -16.36 9.00
N CYS A 338 5.59 -17.12 8.81
CA CYS A 338 5.38 -17.91 7.60
C CYS A 338 3.89 -18.16 7.32
N ILE A 339 3.58 -18.50 6.08
CA ILE A 339 2.21 -18.78 5.63
C ILE A 339 1.61 -19.98 6.38
N LYS A 340 2.40 -21.02 6.67
CA LYS A 340 1.95 -22.23 7.35
C LYS A 340 1.32 -21.93 8.71
N ASN A 341 1.83 -20.94 9.41
CA ASN A 341 1.37 -20.53 10.74
C ASN A 341 0.43 -19.32 10.71
N TYR A 342 0.01 -18.88 9.53
CA TYR A 342 -0.91 -17.77 9.37
C TYR A 342 -2.34 -18.22 9.67
N GLY A 343 -2.98 -17.59 10.64
CA GLY A 343 -4.32 -17.91 11.11
C GLY A 343 -5.31 -16.75 10.97
N GLU A 344 -6.44 -16.86 11.67
CA GLU A 344 -7.52 -15.89 11.60
C GLU A 344 -7.08 -14.48 11.95
N GLY A 345 -7.43 -13.53 11.09
CA GLY A 345 -7.09 -12.11 11.25
C GLY A 345 -5.60 -11.82 11.19
N GLY A 346 -4.80 -12.69 10.61
CA GLY A 346 -3.34 -12.52 10.48
C GLY A 346 -2.55 -12.94 11.72
N LEU A 347 -3.20 -13.56 12.70
CA LEU A 347 -2.54 -14.02 13.93
C LEU A 347 -1.88 -15.39 13.71
N PRO A 348 -0.83 -15.72 14.49
CA PRO A 348 -0.24 -17.06 14.47
C PRO A 348 -1.26 -18.13 14.88
N ALA A 349 -1.24 -19.27 14.18
CA ALA A 349 -2.03 -20.43 14.51
C ALA A 349 -1.22 -21.72 14.37
N GLU A 350 -1.60 -22.78 15.12
CA GLU A 350 -0.97 -24.08 14.98
C GLU A 350 -1.26 -24.74 13.63
N THR A 351 -2.51 -24.56 13.15
CA THR A 351 -2.94 -24.95 11.81
C THR A 351 -3.38 -23.70 11.08
N GLY A 352 -2.60 -23.26 10.09
CA GLY A 352 -2.93 -22.08 9.28
C GLY A 352 -4.11 -22.32 8.35
N PHE A 353 -4.64 -21.24 7.77
CA PHE A 353 -5.69 -21.30 6.77
C PHE A 353 -5.27 -21.99 5.47
N VAL A 354 -3.98 -21.95 5.16
CA VAL A 354 -3.41 -22.48 3.92
C VAL A 354 -2.80 -23.85 4.20
N SER A 355 -3.47 -24.93 3.77
CA SER A 355 -2.93 -26.28 3.87
C SER A 355 -1.73 -26.45 2.93
N GLU A 356 -0.83 -27.38 3.29
CA GLU A 356 0.34 -27.70 2.46
C GLU A 356 -0.06 -28.22 1.08
N GLU A 357 -1.15 -29.01 1.00
CA GLU A 357 -1.67 -29.52 -0.25
C GLU A 357 -2.15 -28.40 -1.17
N GLU A 358 -2.94 -27.45 -0.63
CA GLU A 358 -3.45 -26.32 -1.39
C GLU A 358 -2.31 -25.39 -1.82
N PHE A 359 -1.34 -25.12 -0.95
CA PHE A 359 -0.17 -24.34 -1.27
C PHE A 359 0.61 -24.95 -2.44
N LYS A 360 0.93 -26.25 -2.37
CA LYS A 360 1.67 -26.95 -3.44
C LYS A 360 0.89 -26.96 -4.77
N ALA A 361 -0.41 -27.13 -4.71
CA ALA A 361 -1.27 -27.12 -5.91
C ALA A 361 -1.29 -25.76 -6.62
N LYS A 362 -1.08 -24.64 -5.89
CA LYS A 362 -1.14 -23.26 -6.40
C LYS A 362 0.24 -22.64 -6.66
N LEU A 363 1.30 -23.26 -6.15
CA LEU A 363 2.65 -22.67 -6.12
C LEU A 363 3.13 -22.21 -7.49
N HIS A 364 2.96 -23.06 -8.52
CA HIS A 364 3.41 -22.76 -9.88
C HIS A 364 2.71 -21.52 -10.45
N ASP A 365 1.39 -21.47 -10.35
CA ASP A 365 0.58 -20.36 -10.87
C ASP A 365 0.84 -19.06 -10.11
N ILE A 366 0.98 -19.13 -8.78
CA ILE A 366 1.32 -17.96 -7.95
C ILE A 366 2.68 -17.41 -8.36
N ALA A 367 3.70 -18.26 -8.52
CA ALA A 367 5.04 -17.87 -8.91
C ALA A 367 5.06 -17.22 -10.31
N ALA A 368 4.40 -17.84 -11.30
CA ALA A 368 4.29 -17.31 -12.64
C ALA A 368 3.62 -15.94 -12.67
N ASN A 369 2.50 -15.79 -11.95
CA ASN A 369 1.79 -14.52 -11.86
C ASN A 369 2.57 -13.44 -11.10
N ALA A 370 3.36 -13.81 -10.07
CA ALA A 370 4.21 -12.88 -9.35
C ALA A 370 5.35 -12.35 -10.23
N ILE A 371 5.93 -13.17 -11.09
CA ILE A 371 6.95 -12.74 -12.06
C ILE A 371 6.39 -11.72 -13.05
N LEU A 372 5.13 -11.87 -13.44
CA LEU A 372 4.44 -10.97 -14.37
C LEU A 372 3.87 -9.71 -13.69
N ASP A 373 3.93 -9.61 -12.38
CA ASP A 373 3.45 -8.43 -11.66
C ASP A 373 4.34 -7.20 -11.96
N ALA A 374 3.70 -6.04 -12.08
CA ALA A 374 4.39 -4.80 -12.40
C ALA A 374 5.52 -4.44 -11.42
N SER A 375 5.38 -4.83 -10.15
CA SER A 375 6.38 -4.57 -9.10
C SER A 375 7.66 -5.38 -9.29
N THR A 376 7.60 -6.53 -9.95
CA THR A 376 8.78 -7.39 -10.18
C THR A 376 9.83 -6.70 -11.04
N GLY A 377 9.40 -5.89 -12.01
CA GLY A 377 10.31 -5.24 -12.98
C GLY A 377 11.36 -4.32 -12.34
N SER A 378 11.09 -3.77 -11.16
CA SER A 378 12.00 -2.89 -10.41
C SER A 378 12.77 -3.59 -9.28
N ASN A 379 12.57 -4.90 -9.07
CA ASN A 379 13.33 -5.66 -8.09
C ASN A 379 14.80 -5.76 -8.50
N PRO A 380 15.77 -5.60 -7.59
CA PRO A 380 17.20 -5.59 -7.95
C PRO A 380 17.71 -6.93 -8.52
N ARG A 381 17.18 -8.05 -8.04
CA ARG A 381 17.48 -9.39 -8.56
C ARG A 381 16.22 -10.00 -9.16
N GLN A 382 16.24 -10.25 -10.47
CA GLN A 382 15.10 -10.85 -11.18
C GLN A 382 15.07 -12.38 -10.94
N PRO A 383 13.96 -12.91 -10.38
CA PRO A 383 13.86 -14.34 -10.14
C PRO A 383 13.46 -15.10 -11.42
N SER A 384 14.03 -16.30 -11.60
CA SER A 384 13.46 -17.31 -12.50
C SER A 384 12.18 -17.91 -11.89
N GLN A 385 11.41 -18.66 -12.71
CA GLN A 385 10.23 -19.40 -12.22
C GLN A 385 10.61 -20.35 -11.06
N GLU A 386 11.70 -21.09 -11.21
CA GLU A 386 12.18 -22.02 -10.19
C GLU A 386 12.60 -21.29 -8.90
N GLU A 387 13.31 -20.17 -9.01
CA GLU A 387 13.70 -19.36 -7.84
C GLU A 387 12.50 -18.76 -7.13
N MET A 388 11.49 -18.28 -7.86
CA MET A 388 10.26 -17.75 -7.27
C MET A 388 9.47 -18.84 -6.52
N GLU A 389 9.39 -20.06 -7.07
CA GLU A 389 8.76 -21.19 -6.39
C GLU A 389 9.53 -21.60 -5.12
N LYS A 390 10.85 -21.63 -5.17
CA LYS A 390 11.69 -21.86 -3.98
C LYS A 390 11.50 -20.78 -2.92
N LEU A 391 11.48 -19.52 -3.34
CA LEU A 391 11.31 -18.39 -2.43
C LEU A 391 9.94 -18.41 -1.74
N LEU A 392 8.86 -18.65 -2.49
CA LEU A 392 7.51 -18.87 -1.93
C LEU A 392 7.46 -20.06 -0.97
N THR A 393 8.21 -21.13 -1.29
CA THR A 393 8.33 -22.30 -0.41
C THR A 393 9.06 -21.95 0.89
N CYS A 394 10.12 -21.14 0.84
CA CYS A 394 10.77 -20.60 2.05
C CYS A 394 9.81 -19.74 2.88
N CYS A 395 8.95 -18.93 2.24
CA CYS A 395 7.92 -18.14 2.92
C CYS A 395 6.82 -19.01 3.55
N TYR A 396 6.52 -20.16 2.94
CA TYR A 396 5.52 -21.07 3.49
C TYR A 396 5.99 -21.81 4.74
N TYR A 397 7.23 -22.32 4.73
CA TYR A 397 7.79 -23.16 5.81
C TYR A 397 8.68 -22.44 6.81
N ASP A 398 9.00 -21.18 6.60
CA ASP A 398 10.03 -20.41 7.33
C ASP A 398 11.44 -20.98 7.19
N THR A 399 11.79 -21.60 6.07
CA THR A 399 13.12 -22.11 5.79
C THR A 399 14.06 -21.00 5.29
N GLU A 400 15.36 -21.23 5.39
CA GLU A 400 16.37 -20.28 4.91
C GLU A 400 16.41 -20.19 3.39
N VAL A 401 16.88 -19.03 2.88
CA VAL A 401 17.12 -18.77 1.47
C VAL A 401 18.62 -18.83 1.22
N ASP A 402 19.09 -19.88 0.52
CA ASP A 402 20.51 -20.18 0.27
C ASP A 402 20.89 -20.21 -1.22
N PHE A 403 19.94 -19.92 -2.13
CA PHE A 403 20.06 -19.97 -3.60
C PHE A 403 20.09 -18.59 -4.27
#